data_dc881c3fc987f39f15993c50f4ab7dbd
#
_entry.id   dc881c3fc987f39f15993c50f4ab7dbd
#
_cell.length_a   1.000
_cell.length_b   1.000
_cell.length_c   1.000
_cell.angle_alpha   90.00
_cell.angle_beta   90.00
_cell.angle_gamma   90.00
#
_symmetry.space_group_name_H-M   'P 1'
#
loop_
_entity.id
_entity.type
_entity.pdbx_description
1 polymer ?
#
loop_
_entity_poly.entity_id
_entity_poly.type
_entity_poly.pdbx_seq_one_letter_code
_entity_poly.pdbx_strand_id
1 'polypeptide(L)'
;MAYHESMYFLVFLPVVLIGYQLAPKRVRFGVLLFFSYCFYFLFSHRLIVYLLGATTITYLTGRLVATGEKKRRKTILIVGVWLLLGMLLVMKYSGFFAENVNALFGTINLGLRLPVRRFLLPLGISFYTLSAIGYMADVYWKKIEPEKNIAKLALFLSFFPIIMEGPICMYSDTAETLAKGEDIRSENLIRGYMRIGWGLLKKVVIADRLYVVVQTLFDGYASYHGVMIVVAAVSYTVQLYMEFSGCMDIVIGSAECFGVTLPENFAQPFVSKNASEFWRRWHISLGRWFKTYIFYPVSMSKLTRKWNRFAKKHTSKYIMLMVASAIAFFPVWVCNGLWHGANWSYLFYGMYYFVVIMIELMLEPAVKKLCAAWKIAEDAAWWNVLRILKTWVIIFTGELFFRADTLGIGMHMFRSLFHDFSIQKLWDGTLLTLGLGRVEIGIILVSLLIVGVVNHFREQQIDVRGVILQKRLPVRWLVYLALIFVVLIFGAYGPGYQEVDLIYAGF
;
A
#
# COMPACT_ATOMS: atom_id res chain seq x y z
N MET A 1 -14.90 14.08 -0.38
CA MET A 1 -15.02 13.43 -1.72
C MET A 1 -13.92 12.40 -1.87
N ALA A 2 -13.97 11.32 -1.08
CA ALA A 2 -13.04 10.19 -1.22
C ALA A 2 -13.31 9.42 -2.54
N TYR A 3 -12.36 8.58 -2.99
CA TYR A 3 -12.47 7.86 -4.27
C TYR A 3 -13.68 6.91 -4.34
N HIS A 4 -14.17 6.40 -3.23
CA HIS A 4 -15.33 5.50 -3.16
C HIS A 4 -16.68 6.24 -3.05
N GLU A 5 -16.68 7.57 -2.87
CA GLU A 5 -17.90 8.36 -2.81
C GLU A 5 -18.50 8.61 -4.19
N SER A 6 -19.84 8.61 -4.26
CA SER A 6 -20.58 8.85 -5.49
C SER A 6 -20.20 10.18 -6.18
N MET A 7 -19.91 11.22 -5.41
CA MET A 7 -19.47 12.52 -5.92
C MET A 7 -18.21 12.41 -6.76
N TYR A 8 -17.27 11.51 -6.42
CA TYR A 8 -16.03 11.32 -7.17
C TYR A 8 -16.29 10.71 -8.56
N PHE A 9 -16.95 9.56 -8.63
CA PHE A 9 -17.06 8.82 -9.89
C PHE A 9 -18.28 9.20 -10.73
N LEU A 10 -19.34 9.85 -10.16
CA LEU A 10 -20.53 10.32 -10.90
C LEU A 10 -20.43 11.78 -11.31
N VAL A 11 -19.68 12.62 -10.60
CA VAL A 11 -19.61 14.06 -10.87
C VAL A 11 -18.20 14.49 -11.23
N PHE A 12 -17.25 14.34 -10.30
CA PHE A 12 -15.90 14.87 -10.50
C PHE A 12 -15.19 14.23 -11.71
N LEU A 13 -15.11 12.91 -11.76
CA LEU A 13 -14.43 12.18 -12.84
C LEU A 13 -15.05 12.47 -14.21
N PRO A 14 -16.38 12.44 -14.43
CA PRO A 14 -17.01 12.86 -15.67
C PRO A 14 -16.71 14.30 -16.07
N VAL A 15 -16.75 15.26 -15.14
CA VAL A 15 -16.41 16.66 -15.42
C VAL A 15 -14.97 16.79 -15.89
N VAL A 16 -14.03 16.09 -15.25
CA VAL A 16 -12.62 16.07 -15.68
C VAL A 16 -12.48 15.43 -17.06
N LEU A 17 -13.18 14.32 -17.33
CA LEU A 17 -13.15 13.64 -18.62
C LEU A 17 -13.65 14.55 -19.76
N ILE A 18 -14.78 15.25 -19.52
CA ILE A 18 -15.33 16.20 -20.49
C ILE A 18 -14.35 17.36 -20.72
N GLY A 19 -13.85 17.98 -19.66
CA GLY A 19 -12.87 19.06 -19.75
C GLY A 19 -11.59 18.66 -20.48
N TYR A 20 -11.09 17.44 -20.21
CA TYR A 20 -9.92 16.88 -20.87
C TYR A 20 -10.16 16.63 -22.37
N GLN A 21 -11.31 16.05 -22.73
CA GLN A 21 -11.63 15.74 -24.13
C GLN A 21 -11.86 16.98 -24.99
N LEU A 22 -12.49 18.01 -24.40
CA LEU A 22 -12.73 19.30 -25.09
C LEU A 22 -11.45 20.10 -25.30
N ALA A 23 -10.44 19.90 -24.47
CA ALA A 23 -9.19 20.64 -24.56
C ALA A 23 -8.31 20.17 -25.75
N PRO A 24 -7.60 21.09 -26.44
CA PRO A 24 -6.60 20.72 -27.44
C PRO A 24 -5.51 19.81 -26.84
N LYS A 25 -5.04 18.81 -27.59
CA LYS A 25 -4.05 17.80 -27.12
C LYS A 25 -2.85 18.41 -26.37
N ARG A 26 -2.34 19.54 -26.85
CA ARG A 26 -1.15 20.20 -26.28
C ARG A 26 -1.34 20.73 -24.87
N VAL A 27 -2.58 21.01 -24.44
CA VAL A 27 -2.89 21.58 -23.12
C VAL A 27 -3.62 20.61 -22.19
N ARG A 28 -3.94 19.39 -22.63
CA ARG A 28 -4.66 18.38 -21.83
C ARG A 28 -3.96 18.03 -20.51
N PHE A 29 -2.64 17.97 -20.50
CA PHE A 29 -1.89 17.80 -19.27
C PHE A 29 -2.13 18.94 -18.28
N GLY A 30 -2.32 20.17 -18.78
CA GLY A 30 -2.68 21.33 -17.96
C GLY A 30 -4.09 21.23 -17.38
N VAL A 31 -5.04 20.64 -18.12
CA VAL A 31 -6.38 20.34 -17.60
C VAL A 31 -6.29 19.34 -16.44
N LEU A 32 -5.53 18.25 -16.61
CA LEU A 32 -5.31 17.29 -15.52
C LEU A 32 -4.63 17.94 -14.31
N LEU A 33 -3.64 18.81 -14.53
CA LEU A 33 -2.96 19.53 -13.46
C LEU A 33 -3.94 20.45 -12.72
N PHE A 34 -4.75 21.22 -13.44
CA PHE A 34 -5.75 22.10 -12.85
C PHE A 34 -6.73 21.34 -11.96
N PHE A 35 -7.33 20.27 -12.48
CA PHE A 35 -8.26 19.46 -11.69
C PHE A 35 -7.57 18.70 -10.55
N SER A 36 -6.32 18.31 -10.70
CA SER A 36 -5.54 17.73 -9.60
C SER A 36 -5.32 18.71 -8.45
N TYR A 37 -5.03 19.96 -8.77
CA TYR A 37 -4.91 21.00 -7.73
C TYR A 37 -6.27 21.40 -7.13
N CYS A 38 -7.35 21.43 -7.93
CA CYS A 38 -8.69 21.60 -7.40
C CYS A 38 -9.06 20.47 -6.43
N PHE A 39 -8.82 19.23 -6.81
CA PHE A 39 -9.04 18.06 -5.96
C PHE A 39 -8.25 18.17 -4.66
N TYR A 40 -6.96 18.46 -4.75
CA TYR A 40 -6.11 18.61 -3.57
C TYR A 40 -6.57 19.74 -2.66
N PHE A 41 -6.96 20.89 -3.24
CA PHE A 41 -7.44 22.04 -2.48
C PHE A 41 -8.75 21.75 -1.73
N LEU A 42 -9.67 20.96 -2.32
CA LEU A 42 -10.91 20.55 -1.66
C LEU A 42 -10.69 19.75 -0.37
N PHE A 43 -9.58 18.97 -0.30
CA PHE A 43 -9.25 18.18 0.89
C PHE A 43 -8.31 18.87 1.87
N SER A 44 -7.28 19.51 1.35
CA SER A 44 -6.17 19.99 2.14
C SER A 44 -6.10 21.51 2.26
N HIS A 45 -6.99 22.24 1.60
CA HIS A 45 -7.05 23.71 1.68
C HIS A 45 -5.64 24.37 1.64
N ARG A 46 -5.29 25.07 2.73
CA ARG A 46 -4.01 25.80 2.85
C ARG A 46 -2.77 24.89 2.82
N LEU A 47 -2.92 23.59 3.06
CA LEU A 47 -1.81 22.66 3.06
C LEU A 47 -1.26 22.35 1.65
N ILE A 48 -1.92 22.85 0.59
CA ILE A 48 -1.41 22.82 -0.79
C ILE A 48 0.01 23.44 -0.89
N VAL A 49 0.37 24.36 0.02
CA VAL A 49 1.70 24.96 0.05
C VAL A 49 2.82 23.92 0.21
N TYR A 50 2.56 22.80 0.91
CA TYR A 50 3.52 21.70 1.06
C TYR A 50 3.74 20.95 -0.25
N LEU A 51 2.68 20.70 -1.01
CA LEU A 51 2.77 20.06 -2.34
C LEU A 51 3.52 20.98 -3.33
N LEU A 52 3.22 22.28 -3.33
CA LEU A 52 3.92 23.27 -4.16
C LEU A 52 5.41 23.37 -3.76
N GLY A 53 5.71 23.39 -2.46
CA GLY A 53 7.07 23.37 -1.92
C GLY A 53 7.82 22.11 -2.34
N ALA A 54 7.20 20.93 -2.19
CA ALA A 54 7.80 19.66 -2.61
C ALA A 54 8.06 19.64 -4.13
N THR A 55 7.13 20.14 -4.93
CA THR A 55 7.30 20.24 -6.40
C THR A 55 8.48 21.15 -6.74
N THR A 56 8.58 22.31 -6.10
CA THR A 56 9.67 23.28 -6.33
C THR A 56 11.03 22.70 -5.94
N ILE A 57 11.13 22.11 -4.74
CA ILE A 57 12.37 21.44 -4.27
C ILE A 57 12.78 20.35 -5.25
N THR A 58 11.82 19.50 -5.67
CA THR A 58 12.08 18.39 -6.59
C THR A 58 12.56 18.88 -7.96
N TYR A 59 11.90 19.91 -8.51
CA TYR A 59 12.26 20.49 -9.80
C TYR A 59 13.65 21.10 -9.77
N LEU A 60 13.93 21.99 -8.81
CA LEU A 60 15.22 22.66 -8.68
C LEU A 60 16.36 21.64 -8.44
N THR A 61 16.13 20.68 -7.53
CA THR A 61 17.10 19.61 -7.25
C THR A 61 17.38 18.80 -8.52
N GLY A 62 16.34 18.36 -9.25
CA GLY A 62 16.50 17.61 -10.48
C GLY A 62 17.30 18.36 -11.53
N ARG A 63 17.02 19.66 -11.74
CA ARG A 63 17.77 20.51 -12.69
C ARG A 63 19.23 20.70 -12.28
N LEU A 64 19.48 20.97 -11.00
CA LEU A 64 20.83 21.19 -10.47
C LEU A 64 21.67 19.91 -10.38
N VAL A 65 21.05 18.78 -10.12
CA VAL A 65 21.70 17.46 -10.06
C VAL A 65 22.11 16.97 -11.46
N ALA A 66 21.45 17.40 -12.51
CA ALA A 66 21.80 17.00 -13.87
C ALA A 66 23.15 17.57 -14.34
N THR A 67 23.55 18.72 -13.81
CA THR A 67 24.74 19.47 -14.22
C THR A 67 25.80 19.50 -13.10
N GLY A 68 27.07 19.62 -13.49
CA GLY A 68 28.18 19.81 -12.55
C GLY A 68 28.93 18.53 -12.15
N GLU A 69 29.91 18.72 -11.29
CA GLU A 69 30.80 17.66 -10.83
C GLU A 69 30.10 16.67 -9.89
N LYS A 70 30.55 15.42 -9.87
CA LYS A 70 29.98 14.31 -9.10
C LYS A 70 29.81 14.63 -7.61
N LYS A 71 30.77 15.32 -6.99
CA LYS A 71 30.71 15.69 -5.56
C LYS A 71 29.58 16.69 -5.31
N ARG A 72 29.50 17.78 -6.12
CA ARG A 72 28.45 18.79 -6.05
C ARG A 72 27.05 18.19 -6.28
N ARG A 73 26.90 17.35 -7.31
CA ARG A 73 25.64 16.64 -7.63
C ARG A 73 25.15 15.80 -6.45
N LYS A 74 26.06 15.05 -5.79
CA LYS A 74 25.73 14.26 -4.61
C LYS A 74 25.27 15.13 -3.44
N THR A 75 25.94 16.25 -3.17
CA THR A 75 25.54 17.18 -2.10
C THR A 75 24.16 17.76 -2.37
N ILE A 76 23.89 18.21 -3.60
CA ILE A 76 22.58 18.76 -4.00
C ILE A 76 21.47 17.73 -3.80
N LEU A 77 21.69 16.47 -4.24
CA LEU A 77 20.73 15.38 -4.01
C LEU A 77 20.44 15.19 -2.52
N ILE A 78 21.51 15.11 -1.70
CA ILE A 78 21.36 14.91 -0.25
C ILE A 78 20.57 16.05 0.37
N VAL A 79 20.85 17.30 0.01
CA VAL A 79 20.10 18.46 0.51
C VAL A 79 18.64 18.40 0.09
N GLY A 80 18.35 18.14 -1.19
CA GLY A 80 16.97 18.00 -1.67
C GLY A 80 16.19 16.89 -0.96
N VAL A 81 16.81 15.73 -0.76
CA VAL A 81 16.22 14.62 -0.02
C VAL A 81 15.95 15.01 1.44
N TRP A 82 16.90 15.67 2.13
CA TRP A 82 16.70 16.09 3.51
C TRP A 82 15.65 17.19 3.67
N LEU A 83 15.48 18.08 2.70
CA LEU A 83 14.40 19.07 2.71
C LEU A 83 13.02 18.38 2.64
N LEU A 84 12.84 17.39 1.73
CA LEU A 84 11.59 16.64 1.61
C LEU A 84 11.34 15.76 2.83
N LEU A 85 12.35 15.02 3.29
CA LEU A 85 12.24 14.18 4.48
C LEU A 85 12.03 15.04 5.74
N GLY A 86 12.71 16.19 5.86
CA GLY A 86 12.53 17.13 6.97
C GLY A 86 11.09 17.61 7.07
N MET A 87 10.49 17.98 5.94
CA MET A 87 9.07 18.34 5.87
C MET A 87 8.17 17.21 6.36
N LEU A 88 8.38 15.98 5.86
CA LEU A 88 7.63 14.79 6.28
C LEU A 88 7.85 14.48 7.77
N LEU A 89 9.10 14.51 8.25
CA LEU A 89 9.46 14.21 9.64
C LEU A 89 8.82 15.19 10.62
N VAL A 90 8.86 16.48 10.31
CA VAL A 90 8.23 17.50 11.16
C VAL A 90 6.72 17.31 11.20
N MET A 91 6.07 17.11 10.06
CA MET A 91 4.62 17.03 10.01
C MET A 91 4.07 15.73 10.62
N LYS A 92 4.73 14.59 10.36
CA LYS A 92 4.21 13.26 10.74
C LYS A 92 4.78 12.73 12.06
N TYR A 93 6.03 13.06 12.42
CA TYR A 93 6.73 12.36 13.51
C TYR A 93 7.08 13.25 14.71
N SER A 94 6.91 14.57 14.64
CA SER A 94 7.30 15.48 15.73
C SER A 94 6.59 15.18 17.05
N GLY A 95 5.30 14.87 17.01
CA GLY A 95 4.51 14.47 18.19
C GLY A 95 5.06 13.21 18.84
N PHE A 96 5.24 12.15 18.03
CA PHE A 96 5.79 10.87 18.48
C PHE A 96 7.21 11.02 19.08
N PHE A 97 8.06 11.82 18.43
CA PHE A 97 9.39 12.10 18.96
C PHE A 97 9.32 12.83 20.32
N ALA A 98 8.50 13.87 20.42
CA ALA A 98 8.35 14.63 21.68
C ALA A 98 7.78 13.75 22.81
N GLU A 99 6.78 12.89 22.53
CA GLU A 99 6.22 11.95 23.50
C GLU A 99 7.28 10.97 24.04
N ASN A 100 8.09 10.37 23.14
CA ASN A 100 9.14 9.44 23.56
C ASN A 100 10.28 10.11 24.32
N VAL A 101 10.69 11.32 23.89
CA VAL A 101 11.70 12.10 24.62
C VAL A 101 11.19 12.51 26.01
N ASN A 102 9.93 12.93 26.11
CA ASN A 102 9.31 13.24 27.40
C ASN A 102 9.22 12.03 28.33
N ALA A 103 8.90 10.85 27.77
CA ALA A 103 8.94 9.62 28.53
C ALA A 103 10.35 9.31 29.07
N LEU A 104 11.38 9.47 28.22
CA LEU A 104 12.77 9.32 28.65
C LEU A 104 13.16 10.32 29.74
N PHE A 105 12.80 11.62 29.58
CA PHE A 105 13.05 12.64 30.59
C PHE A 105 12.35 12.32 31.92
N GLY A 106 11.15 11.76 31.86
CA GLY A 106 10.43 11.27 33.06
C GLY A 106 11.18 10.13 33.76
N THR A 107 11.74 9.17 33.03
CA THR A 107 12.48 8.03 33.63
C THR A 107 13.79 8.45 34.31
N ILE A 108 14.44 9.52 33.82
CA ILE A 108 15.70 10.07 34.39
C ILE A 108 15.44 11.27 35.31
N ASN A 109 14.17 11.54 35.67
CA ASN A 109 13.74 12.67 36.51
C ASN A 109 14.26 14.04 36.04
N LEU A 110 14.44 14.23 34.73
CA LEU A 110 14.84 15.51 34.14
C LEU A 110 13.58 16.38 34.02
N GLY A 111 13.47 17.45 34.78
CA GLY A 111 12.29 18.34 34.84
C GLY A 111 11.93 19.07 33.53
N LEU A 112 12.54 18.70 32.40
CA LEU A 112 12.28 19.25 31.07
C LEU A 112 11.15 18.53 30.37
N ARG A 113 10.30 19.28 29.64
CA ARG A 113 9.26 18.71 28.77
C ARG A 113 9.26 19.42 27.43
N LEU A 114 9.30 18.66 26.36
CA LEU A 114 9.10 19.15 25.00
C LEU A 114 7.60 19.34 24.72
N PRO A 115 7.19 20.41 24.02
CA PRO A 115 5.79 20.57 23.62
C PRO A 115 5.42 19.48 22.59
N VAL A 116 4.38 18.71 22.87
CA VAL A 116 3.82 17.73 21.93
C VAL A 116 2.91 18.48 20.97
N ARG A 117 3.36 18.65 19.73
CA ARG A 117 2.58 19.27 18.65
C ARG A 117 2.14 18.19 17.67
N ARG A 118 0.83 18.12 17.41
CA ARG A 118 0.24 17.30 16.34
C ARG A 118 -0.19 18.20 15.21
N PHE A 119 0.44 18.05 14.07
CA PHE A 119 0.12 18.83 12.87
C PHE A 119 -0.96 18.12 12.05
N LEU A 120 -1.81 18.90 11.39
CA LEU A 120 -2.69 18.37 10.36
C LEU A 120 -1.83 17.95 9.17
N LEU A 121 -1.95 16.70 8.75
CA LEU A 121 -1.13 16.15 7.67
C LEU A 121 -1.65 16.61 6.31
N PRO A 122 -0.77 17.11 5.43
CA PRO A 122 -1.12 17.34 4.03
C PRO A 122 -1.48 16.02 3.35
N LEU A 123 -2.56 16.01 2.59
CA LEU A 123 -3.01 14.83 1.84
C LEU A 123 -1.88 14.25 1.00
N GLY A 124 -1.64 12.95 1.10
CA GLY A 124 -0.67 12.23 0.29
C GLY A 124 0.79 12.60 0.50
N ILE A 125 1.16 13.33 1.59
CA ILE A 125 2.54 13.77 1.83
C ILE A 125 3.54 12.61 1.78
N SER A 126 3.21 11.44 2.29
CA SER A 126 4.06 10.25 2.24
C SER A 126 4.24 9.74 0.81
N PHE A 127 3.18 9.77 -0.01
CA PHE A 127 3.20 9.27 -1.39
C PHE A 127 4.00 10.17 -2.32
N TYR A 128 3.66 11.48 -2.39
CA TYR A 128 4.39 12.38 -3.29
C TYR A 128 5.83 12.61 -2.86
N THR A 129 6.15 12.51 -1.56
CA THR A 129 7.55 12.60 -1.08
C THR A 129 8.39 11.43 -1.61
N LEU A 130 7.89 10.19 -1.56
CA LEU A 130 8.61 9.06 -2.13
C LEU A 130 8.77 9.18 -3.65
N SER A 131 7.73 9.59 -4.38
CA SER A 131 7.80 9.82 -5.83
C SER A 131 8.81 10.90 -6.18
N ALA A 132 8.85 12.00 -5.40
CA ALA A 132 9.81 13.10 -5.56
C ALA A 132 11.27 12.66 -5.32
N ILE A 133 11.51 11.91 -4.24
CA ILE A 133 12.84 11.36 -3.92
C ILE A 133 13.29 10.39 -5.04
N GLY A 134 12.38 9.52 -5.50
CA GLY A 134 12.64 8.60 -6.60
C GLY A 134 13.07 9.33 -7.87
N TYR A 135 12.31 10.36 -8.27
CA TYR A 135 12.65 11.20 -9.42
C TYR A 135 14.05 11.83 -9.30
N MET A 136 14.35 12.48 -8.16
CA MET A 136 15.65 13.11 -7.94
C MET A 136 16.81 12.10 -7.98
N ALA A 137 16.61 10.90 -7.42
CA ALA A 137 17.59 9.82 -7.43
C ALA A 137 17.82 9.28 -8.86
N ASP A 138 16.77 9.10 -9.65
CA ASP A 138 16.87 8.59 -11.03
C ASP A 138 17.58 9.61 -11.95
N VAL A 139 17.33 10.90 -11.78
CA VAL A 139 18.12 11.97 -12.47
C VAL A 139 19.59 11.92 -12.03
N TYR A 140 19.87 11.78 -10.72
CA TYR A 140 21.24 11.66 -10.22
C TYR A 140 21.98 10.46 -10.80
N TRP A 141 21.32 9.32 -10.90
CA TRP A 141 21.86 8.10 -11.50
C TRP A 141 21.89 8.11 -13.02
N LYS A 142 21.38 9.19 -13.66
CA LYS A 142 21.27 9.34 -15.11
C LYS A 142 20.40 8.25 -15.78
N LYS A 143 19.39 7.77 -15.07
CA LYS A 143 18.40 6.86 -15.63
C LYS A 143 17.35 7.59 -16.44
N ILE A 144 17.05 8.83 -16.07
CA ILE A 144 16.13 9.73 -16.75
C ILE A 144 16.78 11.11 -16.93
N GLU A 145 16.36 11.83 -17.94
CA GLU A 145 16.70 13.24 -18.11
C GLU A 145 15.86 14.13 -17.18
N PRO A 146 16.42 15.26 -16.70
CA PRO A 146 15.66 16.16 -15.84
C PRO A 146 14.53 16.84 -16.63
N GLU A 147 13.31 16.77 -16.10
CA GLU A 147 12.15 17.44 -16.68
C GLU A 147 12.38 18.95 -16.75
N LYS A 148 12.12 19.52 -17.94
CA LYS A 148 12.30 20.94 -18.22
C LYS A 148 11.05 21.77 -17.93
N ASN A 149 9.88 21.13 -17.93
CA ASN A 149 8.59 21.75 -17.68
C ASN A 149 8.11 21.46 -16.27
N ILE A 150 8.15 22.46 -15.40
CA ILE A 150 7.71 22.33 -14.01
C ILE A 150 6.25 21.87 -13.90
N ALA A 151 5.36 22.26 -14.84
CA ALA A 151 3.96 21.86 -14.83
C ALA A 151 3.77 20.35 -15.06
N LYS A 152 4.62 19.72 -15.90
CA LYS A 152 4.60 18.27 -16.10
C LYS A 152 5.06 17.53 -14.84
N LEU A 153 6.12 18.02 -14.18
CA LEU A 153 6.57 17.45 -12.91
C LEU A 153 5.52 17.66 -11.80
N ALA A 154 4.90 18.84 -11.77
CA ALA A 154 3.81 19.14 -10.86
C ALA A 154 2.64 18.17 -11.05
N LEU A 155 2.22 17.92 -12.28
CA LEU A 155 1.17 16.93 -12.59
C LEU A 155 1.57 15.51 -12.11
N PHE A 156 2.81 15.08 -12.34
CA PHE A 156 3.30 13.78 -11.89
C PHE A 156 3.19 13.62 -10.36
N LEU A 157 3.50 14.67 -9.59
CA LEU A 157 3.45 14.63 -8.14
C LEU A 157 2.04 14.83 -7.55
N SER A 158 1.13 15.46 -8.31
CA SER A 158 -0.20 15.84 -7.84
C SER A 158 -1.36 15.12 -8.50
N PHE A 159 -1.11 14.20 -9.45
CA PHE A 159 -2.17 13.57 -10.26
C PHE A 159 -3.29 13.02 -9.38
N PHE A 160 -4.50 13.57 -9.54
CA PHE A 160 -5.60 13.38 -8.61
C PHE A 160 -5.97 11.92 -8.32
N PRO A 161 -5.86 10.96 -9.26
CA PRO A 161 -6.17 9.58 -8.92
C PRO A 161 -5.19 8.96 -7.91
N ILE A 162 -3.91 9.41 -7.87
CA ILE A 162 -2.90 8.78 -7.03
C ILE A 162 -2.53 9.58 -5.77
N ILE A 163 -2.98 10.84 -5.65
CA ILE A 163 -2.47 11.75 -4.62
C ILE A 163 -2.92 11.38 -3.20
N MET A 164 -4.11 10.81 -3.04
CA MET A 164 -4.67 10.44 -1.74
C MET A 164 -4.13 9.08 -1.28
N GLU A 165 -4.34 8.06 -2.10
CA GLU A 165 -3.97 6.67 -1.86
C GLU A 165 -3.80 5.96 -3.21
N GLY A 166 -2.64 6.09 -3.82
CA GLY A 166 -2.36 5.50 -5.13
C GLY A 166 -1.10 4.66 -5.14
N PRO A 167 -0.79 3.98 -6.25
CA PRO A 167 0.50 3.34 -6.38
C PRO A 167 1.62 4.39 -6.37
N ILE A 168 2.74 4.07 -5.70
CA ILE A 168 3.93 4.91 -5.70
C ILE A 168 4.60 4.77 -7.06
N CYS A 169 4.36 5.76 -7.92
CA CYS A 169 4.83 5.75 -9.31
C CYS A 169 6.30 6.18 -9.41
N MET A 170 7.05 5.52 -10.26
CA MET A 170 8.32 6.04 -10.75
C MET A 170 8.07 6.97 -11.95
N TYR A 171 8.84 8.03 -12.06
CA TYR A 171 8.69 9.01 -13.15
C TYR A 171 8.77 8.36 -14.53
N SER A 172 9.70 7.42 -14.71
CA SER A 172 9.88 6.66 -15.94
C SER A 172 8.66 5.86 -16.40
N ASP A 173 7.80 5.44 -15.45
CA ASP A 173 6.69 4.54 -15.75
C ASP A 173 5.41 5.30 -16.15
N THR A 174 5.24 6.53 -15.68
CA THR A 174 3.94 7.20 -15.72
C THR A 174 3.98 8.56 -16.43
N ALA A 175 5.10 9.28 -16.35
CA ALA A 175 5.17 10.67 -16.81
C ALA A 175 4.91 10.84 -18.32
N GLU A 176 5.35 9.89 -19.14
CA GLU A 176 5.13 9.94 -20.59
C GLU A 176 3.64 9.84 -20.91
N THR A 177 2.94 8.83 -20.41
CA THR A 177 1.50 8.64 -20.67
C THR A 177 0.68 9.79 -20.10
N LEU A 178 1.08 10.34 -18.94
CA LEU A 178 0.43 11.45 -18.27
C LEU A 178 0.52 12.76 -19.06
N ALA A 179 1.66 12.98 -19.76
CA ALA A 179 1.91 14.21 -20.53
C ALA A 179 1.49 14.12 -22.00
N LYS A 180 1.13 12.93 -22.51
CA LYS A 180 0.89 12.67 -23.93
C LYS A 180 -0.38 13.31 -24.48
N GLY A 181 -1.41 13.45 -23.63
CA GLY A 181 -2.67 14.10 -24.00
C GLY A 181 -3.45 13.34 -25.06
N GLU A 182 -3.49 12.00 -25.00
CA GLU A 182 -4.22 11.15 -25.96
C GLU A 182 -5.73 11.38 -25.89
N ASP A 183 -6.42 11.07 -27.00
CA ASP A 183 -7.87 11.11 -27.04
C ASP A 183 -8.45 10.00 -26.17
N ILE A 184 -9.55 10.32 -25.47
CA ILE A 184 -10.31 9.33 -24.73
C ILE A 184 -10.95 8.34 -25.70
N ARG A 185 -10.61 7.06 -25.56
CA ARG A 185 -11.19 5.97 -26.35
C ARG A 185 -12.30 5.29 -25.57
N SER A 186 -13.37 4.89 -26.26
CA SER A 186 -14.49 4.18 -25.62
C SER A 186 -14.04 2.90 -24.90
N GLU A 187 -13.05 2.19 -25.43
CA GLU A 187 -12.49 1.02 -24.78
C GLU A 187 -11.85 1.35 -23.42
N ASN A 188 -11.06 2.44 -23.35
CA ASN A 188 -10.44 2.90 -22.11
C ASN A 188 -11.50 3.27 -21.06
N LEU A 189 -12.58 3.95 -21.48
CA LEU A 189 -13.69 4.27 -20.58
C LEU A 189 -14.35 3.00 -20.04
N ILE A 190 -14.70 2.06 -20.91
CA ILE A 190 -15.36 0.82 -20.49
C ILE A 190 -14.46 0.03 -19.54
N ARG A 191 -13.19 -0.17 -19.90
CA ARG A 191 -12.21 -0.88 -19.06
C ARG A 191 -12.01 -0.16 -17.73
N GLY A 192 -11.89 1.16 -17.73
CA GLY A 192 -11.72 1.98 -16.55
C GLY A 192 -12.91 1.91 -15.61
N TYR A 193 -14.14 2.12 -16.11
CA TYR A 193 -15.35 2.03 -15.28
C TYR A 193 -15.63 0.61 -14.78
N MET A 194 -15.38 -0.43 -15.59
CA MET A 194 -15.43 -1.82 -15.07
C MET A 194 -14.48 -2.03 -13.90
N ARG A 195 -13.28 -1.46 -13.97
CA ARG A 195 -12.29 -1.55 -12.90
C ARG A 195 -12.70 -0.75 -11.66
N ILE A 196 -13.25 0.44 -11.85
CA ILE A 196 -13.82 1.26 -10.76
C ILE A 196 -14.95 0.47 -10.06
N GLY A 197 -15.91 -0.07 -10.81
CA GLY A 197 -16.98 -0.87 -10.25
C GLY A 197 -16.49 -2.09 -9.46
N TRP A 198 -15.44 -2.76 -9.97
CA TRP A 198 -14.79 -3.87 -9.27
C TRP A 198 -14.12 -3.42 -7.96
N GLY A 199 -13.48 -2.25 -7.97
CA GLY A 199 -12.92 -1.63 -6.77
C GLY A 199 -14.00 -1.27 -5.74
N LEU A 200 -15.12 -0.68 -6.20
CA LEU A 200 -16.27 -0.38 -5.34
C LEU A 200 -16.86 -1.64 -4.72
N LEU A 201 -17.03 -2.73 -5.48
CA LEU A 201 -17.49 -4.01 -4.91
C LEU A 201 -16.59 -4.44 -3.75
N LYS A 202 -15.29 -4.39 -3.90
CA LYS A 202 -14.35 -4.77 -2.83
C LYS A 202 -14.43 -3.84 -1.62
N LYS A 203 -14.49 -2.51 -1.85
CA LYS A 203 -14.54 -1.50 -0.79
C LYS A 203 -15.89 -1.51 -0.09
N VAL A 204 -16.96 -1.18 -0.80
CA VAL A 204 -18.25 -0.90 -0.15
C VAL A 204 -19.10 -2.14 0.13
N VAL A 205 -18.88 -3.27 -0.56
CA VAL A 205 -19.65 -4.50 -0.29
C VAL A 205 -18.94 -5.41 0.71
N ILE A 206 -17.60 -5.48 0.68
CA ILE A 206 -16.86 -6.41 1.54
C ILE A 206 -16.16 -5.67 2.69
N ALA A 207 -15.26 -4.72 2.38
CA ALA A 207 -14.40 -4.12 3.38
C ALA A 207 -15.17 -3.32 4.43
N ASP A 208 -16.12 -2.48 4.02
CA ASP A 208 -16.88 -1.64 4.94
C ASP A 208 -17.83 -2.45 5.85
N ARG A 209 -18.33 -3.62 5.38
CA ARG A 209 -19.04 -4.54 6.28
C ARG A 209 -18.12 -5.20 7.30
N LEU A 210 -16.95 -5.67 6.86
CA LEU A 210 -15.98 -6.29 7.78
C LEU A 210 -15.45 -5.30 8.82
N TYR A 211 -15.44 -4.00 8.51
CA TYR A 211 -15.02 -2.96 9.44
C TYR A 211 -15.75 -3.05 10.78
N VAL A 212 -17.07 -3.30 10.79
CA VAL A 212 -17.87 -3.43 12.02
C VAL A 212 -17.36 -4.55 12.90
N VAL A 213 -17.09 -5.72 12.32
CA VAL A 213 -16.54 -6.89 13.04
C VAL A 213 -15.16 -6.57 13.59
N VAL A 214 -14.31 -5.98 12.77
CA VAL A 214 -12.93 -5.62 13.16
C VAL A 214 -12.95 -4.60 14.29
N GLN A 215 -13.77 -3.54 14.17
CA GLN A 215 -13.88 -2.52 15.21
C GLN A 215 -14.36 -3.16 16.54
N THR A 216 -15.43 -3.97 16.50
CA THR A 216 -15.96 -4.63 17.69
C THR A 216 -14.89 -5.48 18.40
N LEU A 217 -14.11 -6.26 17.64
CA LEU A 217 -13.12 -7.16 18.23
C LEU A 217 -11.87 -6.44 18.73
N PHE A 218 -11.43 -5.36 18.05
CA PHE A 218 -10.25 -4.61 18.48
C PHE A 218 -10.56 -3.60 19.58
N ASP A 219 -11.72 -2.94 19.57
CA ASP A 219 -12.12 -2.03 20.65
C ASP A 219 -12.46 -2.81 21.92
N GLY A 220 -13.10 -3.99 21.77
CA GLY A 220 -13.41 -4.91 22.87
C GLY A 220 -12.30 -5.93 23.19
N TYR A 221 -11.06 -5.71 22.79
CA TYR A 221 -9.96 -6.68 22.81
C TYR A 221 -9.76 -7.41 24.16
N ALA A 222 -10.08 -6.75 25.27
CA ALA A 222 -9.94 -7.33 26.61
C ALA A 222 -10.97 -8.44 26.92
N SER A 223 -12.09 -8.48 26.20
CA SER A 223 -13.19 -9.44 26.38
C SER A 223 -13.12 -10.64 25.45
N TYR A 224 -12.24 -10.60 24.42
CA TYR A 224 -12.15 -11.65 23.42
C TYR A 224 -10.87 -12.48 23.58
N HIS A 225 -11.01 -13.82 23.50
CA HIS A 225 -9.92 -14.77 23.69
C HIS A 225 -9.98 -15.91 22.65
N GLY A 226 -8.90 -16.66 22.53
CA GLY A 226 -8.81 -17.88 21.74
C GLY A 226 -9.18 -17.67 20.27
N VAL A 227 -10.14 -18.44 19.76
CA VAL A 227 -10.56 -18.40 18.36
C VAL A 227 -11.07 -17.03 17.91
N MET A 228 -11.61 -16.19 18.82
CA MET A 228 -12.10 -14.86 18.47
C MET A 228 -10.95 -13.91 18.08
N ILE A 229 -9.74 -14.13 18.62
CA ILE A 229 -8.54 -13.40 18.17
C ILE A 229 -8.13 -13.84 16.75
N VAL A 230 -8.32 -15.13 16.40
CA VAL A 230 -8.12 -15.59 15.03
C VAL A 230 -9.12 -14.89 14.09
N VAL A 231 -10.39 -14.83 14.49
CA VAL A 231 -11.44 -14.12 13.73
C VAL A 231 -11.06 -12.65 13.55
N ALA A 232 -10.56 -11.97 14.59
CA ALA A 232 -10.09 -10.59 14.51
C ALA A 232 -8.97 -10.41 13.47
N ALA A 233 -7.93 -11.23 13.54
CA ALA A 233 -6.77 -11.16 12.65
C ALA A 233 -7.15 -11.48 11.19
N VAL A 234 -7.96 -12.51 10.95
CA VAL A 234 -8.45 -12.89 9.61
C VAL A 234 -9.36 -11.81 9.03
N SER A 235 -10.36 -11.36 9.80
CA SER A 235 -11.31 -10.34 9.36
C SER A 235 -10.60 -9.04 9.01
N TYR A 236 -9.63 -8.60 9.84
CA TYR A 236 -8.85 -7.42 9.54
C TYR A 236 -7.98 -7.58 8.29
N THR A 237 -7.31 -8.71 8.13
CA THR A 237 -6.48 -8.96 6.94
C THR A 237 -7.32 -8.96 5.65
N VAL A 238 -8.52 -9.55 5.70
CA VAL A 238 -9.44 -9.55 4.55
C VAL A 238 -9.97 -8.13 4.30
N GLN A 239 -10.40 -7.41 5.34
CA GLN A 239 -10.83 -6.01 5.24
C GLN A 239 -9.74 -5.15 4.60
N LEU A 240 -8.53 -5.18 5.13
CA LEU A 240 -7.37 -4.42 4.64
C LEU A 240 -7.08 -4.72 3.15
N TYR A 241 -7.11 -6.00 2.76
CA TYR A 241 -6.89 -6.38 1.38
C TYR A 241 -8.00 -5.88 0.46
N MET A 242 -9.26 -6.05 0.84
CA MET A 242 -10.41 -5.63 0.03
C MET A 242 -10.46 -4.11 -0.10
N GLU A 243 -10.20 -3.40 0.97
CA GLU A 243 -10.17 -1.94 0.98
C GLU A 243 -9.03 -1.40 0.12
N PHE A 244 -7.78 -1.78 0.43
CA PHE A 244 -6.62 -1.25 -0.26
C PHE A 244 -6.57 -1.69 -1.73
N SER A 245 -6.83 -2.97 -2.05
CA SER A 245 -6.88 -3.40 -3.44
C SER A 245 -8.10 -2.84 -4.19
N GLY A 246 -9.19 -2.57 -3.50
CA GLY A 246 -10.38 -1.90 -4.05
C GLY A 246 -10.08 -0.45 -4.41
N CYS A 247 -9.44 0.29 -3.50
CA CYS A 247 -8.98 1.66 -3.77
C CYS A 247 -7.99 1.69 -4.96
N MET A 248 -7.03 0.77 -5.01
CA MET A 248 -6.11 0.67 -6.15
C MET A 248 -6.84 0.42 -7.47
N ASP A 249 -7.88 -0.41 -7.49
CA ASP A 249 -8.67 -0.63 -8.71
C ASP A 249 -9.46 0.62 -9.11
N ILE A 250 -9.99 1.40 -8.17
CA ILE A 250 -10.66 2.69 -8.47
C ILE A 250 -9.65 3.68 -9.06
N VAL A 251 -8.49 3.81 -8.43
CA VAL A 251 -7.42 4.73 -8.85
C VAL A 251 -6.89 4.39 -10.23
N ILE A 252 -6.52 3.13 -10.46
CA ILE A 252 -5.97 2.69 -11.75
C ILE A 252 -7.05 2.75 -12.84
N GLY A 253 -8.29 2.39 -12.52
CA GLY A 253 -9.42 2.52 -13.44
C GLY A 253 -9.69 3.97 -13.83
N SER A 254 -9.60 4.90 -12.88
CA SER A 254 -9.73 6.35 -13.16
C SER A 254 -8.63 6.86 -14.09
N ALA A 255 -7.38 6.44 -13.88
CA ALA A 255 -6.26 6.79 -14.76
C ALA A 255 -6.40 6.17 -16.14
N GLU A 256 -6.87 4.91 -16.23
CA GLU A 256 -7.11 4.18 -17.48
C GLU A 256 -8.13 4.91 -18.37
N CYS A 257 -9.13 5.60 -17.81
CA CYS A 257 -10.09 6.42 -18.56
C CYS A 257 -9.41 7.51 -19.39
N PHE A 258 -8.28 8.04 -18.93
CA PHE A 258 -7.47 9.04 -19.67
C PHE A 258 -6.38 8.41 -20.54
N GLY A 259 -6.29 7.08 -20.64
CA GLY A 259 -5.18 6.39 -21.31
C GLY A 259 -3.87 6.42 -20.51
N VAL A 260 -3.90 6.79 -19.23
CA VAL A 260 -2.73 6.81 -18.35
C VAL A 260 -2.52 5.43 -17.74
N THR A 261 -1.31 4.90 -17.88
CA THR A 261 -0.93 3.61 -17.32
C THR A 261 -0.31 3.81 -15.93
N LEU A 262 -0.88 3.14 -14.92
CA LEU A 262 -0.33 3.08 -13.55
C LEU A 262 0.13 1.66 -13.24
N PRO A 263 1.15 1.49 -12.37
CA PRO A 263 1.61 0.18 -11.96
C PRO A 263 0.58 -0.54 -11.10
N GLU A 264 0.50 -1.88 -11.26
CA GLU A 264 -0.30 -2.74 -10.39
C GLU A 264 0.31 -2.79 -8.99
N ASN A 265 -0.56 -2.81 -7.98
CA ASN A 265 -0.13 -2.82 -6.57
C ASN A 265 -0.36 -4.16 -5.87
N PHE A 266 -1.16 -5.04 -6.49
CA PHE A 266 -1.48 -6.38 -5.97
C PHE A 266 -1.47 -7.44 -7.08
N ALA A 267 -0.90 -8.61 -6.76
CA ALA A 267 -0.85 -9.76 -7.64
C ALA A 267 -1.17 -11.05 -6.85
N GLN A 268 -2.45 -11.21 -6.43
CA GLN A 268 -2.98 -12.38 -5.70
C GLN A 268 -2.08 -12.80 -4.51
N PRO A 269 -1.90 -11.96 -3.48
CA PRO A 269 -0.90 -12.17 -2.43
C PRO A 269 -1.15 -13.42 -1.58
N PHE A 270 -2.39 -13.87 -1.44
CA PHE A 270 -2.75 -14.99 -0.56
C PHE A 270 -2.45 -16.39 -1.11
N VAL A 271 -1.93 -16.51 -2.33
CA VAL A 271 -1.37 -17.79 -2.85
C VAL A 271 0.13 -17.94 -2.59
N SER A 272 0.72 -16.99 -1.87
CA SER A 272 2.16 -16.95 -1.60
C SER A 272 2.60 -18.07 -0.67
N LYS A 273 3.73 -18.70 -0.99
CA LYS A 273 4.31 -19.85 -0.28
C LYS A 273 5.30 -19.46 0.82
N ASN A 274 5.69 -18.18 0.90
CA ASN A 274 6.56 -17.61 1.92
C ASN A 274 6.34 -16.09 2.05
N ALA A 275 6.85 -15.49 3.13
CA ALA A 275 6.70 -14.06 3.40
C ALA A 275 7.35 -13.18 2.32
N SER A 276 8.52 -13.58 1.79
CA SER A 276 9.17 -12.83 0.71
C SER A 276 8.35 -12.81 -0.57
N GLU A 277 7.65 -13.89 -0.92
CA GLU A 277 6.75 -13.95 -2.06
C GLU A 277 5.50 -13.08 -1.81
N PHE A 278 4.93 -13.14 -0.60
CA PHE A 278 3.80 -12.30 -0.22
C PHE A 278 4.13 -10.82 -0.46
N TRP A 279 5.25 -10.32 0.02
CA TRP A 279 5.65 -8.93 -0.15
C TRP A 279 6.04 -8.54 -1.59
N ARG A 280 6.30 -9.49 -2.48
CA ARG A 280 6.40 -9.22 -3.92
C ARG A 280 5.05 -9.07 -4.60
N ARG A 281 3.96 -9.56 -3.97
CA ARG A 281 2.58 -9.56 -4.48
C ARG A 281 1.67 -8.56 -3.76
N TRP A 282 2.11 -8.05 -2.61
CA TRP A 282 1.42 -7.07 -1.76
C TRP A 282 2.13 -5.73 -1.82
N HIS A 283 1.38 -4.64 -2.06
CA HIS A 283 1.90 -3.25 -2.12
C HIS A 283 3.16 -3.14 -2.99
N ILE A 284 3.05 -3.66 -4.22
CA ILE A 284 4.17 -3.88 -5.15
C ILE A 284 4.96 -2.60 -5.42
N SER A 285 4.25 -1.47 -5.57
CA SER A 285 4.87 -0.17 -5.88
C SER A 285 5.78 0.32 -4.74
N LEU A 286 5.35 0.19 -3.48
CA LEU A 286 6.17 0.51 -2.29
C LEU A 286 7.38 -0.44 -2.19
N GLY A 287 7.15 -1.75 -2.36
CA GLY A 287 8.21 -2.76 -2.37
C GLY A 287 9.25 -2.48 -3.46
N ARG A 288 8.82 -2.11 -4.68
CA ARG A 288 9.69 -1.70 -5.78
C ARG A 288 10.49 -0.46 -5.45
N TRP A 289 9.86 0.54 -4.80
CA TRP A 289 10.52 1.76 -4.36
C TRP A 289 11.62 1.46 -3.34
N PHE A 290 11.32 0.73 -2.27
CA PHE A 290 12.30 0.35 -1.26
C PHE A 290 13.45 -0.49 -1.82
N LYS A 291 13.14 -1.43 -2.71
CA LYS A 291 14.16 -2.23 -3.40
C LYS A 291 15.10 -1.36 -4.21
N THR A 292 14.56 -0.39 -4.95
CA THR A 292 15.35 0.47 -5.86
C THR A 292 16.18 1.50 -5.10
N TYR A 293 15.59 2.18 -4.10
CA TYR A 293 16.19 3.36 -3.50
C TYR A 293 16.81 3.11 -2.11
N ILE A 294 16.54 1.96 -1.48
CA ILE A 294 17.15 1.58 -0.20
C ILE A 294 17.96 0.29 -0.35
N PHE A 295 17.32 -0.83 -0.72
CA PHE A 295 17.98 -2.13 -0.74
C PHE A 295 19.23 -2.14 -1.65
N TYR A 296 19.11 -1.79 -2.91
CA TYR A 296 20.26 -1.81 -3.83
C TYR A 296 21.39 -0.85 -3.42
N PRO A 297 21.14 0.43 -3.07
CA PRO A 297 22.20 1.31 -2.58
C PRO A 297 22.91 0.77 -1.34
N VAL A 298 22.18 0.17 -0.38
CA VAL A 298 22.78 -0.41 0.82
C VAL A 298 23.56 -1.68 0.51
N SER A 299 23.03 -2.57 -0.34
CA SER A 299 23.73 -3.80 -0.75
C SER A 299 25.04 -3.52 -1.49
N MET A 300 25.13 -2.38 -2.20
CA MET A 300 26.34 -1.91 -2.88
C MET A 300 27.20 -0.94 -2.04
N SER A 301 26.85 -0.70 -0.77
CA SER A 301 27.49 0.26 0.10
C SER A 301 28.92 -0.15 0.49
N LYS A 302 29.69 0.81 1.02
CA LYS A 302 31.01 0.52 1.58
C LYS A 302 30.94 -0.48 2.75
N LEU A 303 29.86 -0.42 3.55
CA LEU A 303 29.63 -1.33 4.68
C LEU A 303 29.50 -2.77 4.20
N THR A 304 28.59 -3.04 3.27
CA THR A 304 28.36 -4.39 2.73
C THR A 304 29.60 -4.92 2.01
N ARG A 305 30.32 -4.08 1.25
CA ARG A 305 31.57 -4.46 0.61
C ARG A 305 32.70 -4.78 1.61
N LYS A 306 32.77 -4.04 2.73
CA LYS A 306 33.74 -4.31 3.81
C LYS A 306 33.42 -5.64 4.49
N TRP A 307 32.13 -5.90 4.78
CA TRP A 307 31.66 -7.18 5.29
C TRP A 307 32.00 -8.33 4.35
N ASN A 308 31.65 -8.24 3.07
CA ASN A 308 31.89 -9.31 2.11
C ASN A 308 33.40 -9.64 1.96
N ARG A 309 34.29 -8.63 2.01
CA ARG A 309 35.73 -8.81 2.02
C ARG A 309 36.23 -9.56 3.26
N PHE A 310 35.74 -9.18 4.42
CA PHE A 310 36.06 -9.85 5.69
C PHE A 310 35.53 -11.29 5.69
N ALA A 311 34.25 -11.46 5.41
CA ALA A 311 33.57 -12.75 5.47
C ALA A 311 34.13 -13.77 4.49
N LYS A 312 34.58 -13.36 3.29
CA LYS A 312 35.20 -14.22 2.31
C LYS A 312 36.47 -14.93 2.86
N LYS A 313 37.16 -14.32 3.84
CA LYS A 313 38.36 -14.88 4.45
C LYS A 313 38.10 -15.64 5.73
N HIS A 314 37.02 -15.37 6.45
CA HIS A 314 36.82 -15.82 7.83
C HIS A 314 35.53 -16.62 8.04
N THR A 315 34.62 -16.67 7.05
CA THR A 315 33.32 -17.34 7.24
C THR A 315 32.93 -18.16 6.01
N SER A 316 31.86 -18.98 6.15
CA SER A 316 31.29 -19.68 5.01
C SER A 316 30.58 -18.71 4.05
N LYS A 317 30.43 -19.10 2.79
CA LYS A 317 29.66 -18.36 1.78
C LYS A 317 28.21 -18.11 2.26
N TYR A 318 27.63 -19.06 2.97
CA TYR A 318 26.30 -18.98 3.54
C TYR A 318 26.20 -17.83 4.55
N ILE A 319 27.09 -17.79 5.57
CA ILE A 319 27.11 -16.71 6.57
C ILE A 319 27.38 -15.36 5.91
N MET A 320 28.29 -15.31 4.94
CA MET A 320 28.58 -14.08 4.20
C MET A 320 27.31 -13.51 3.54
N LEU A 321 26.54 -14.34 2.83
CA LEU A 321 25.31 -13.94 2.15
C LEU A 321 24.21 -13.58 3.14
N MET A 322 24.06 -14.35 4.23
CA MET A 322 23.06 -14.09 5.28
C MET A 322 23.23 -12.70 5.90
N VAL A 323 24.44 -12.37 6.35
CA VAL A 323 24.70 -11.08 6.98
C VAL A 323 24.62 -9.94 5.96
N ALA A 324 25.07 -10.16 4.71
CA ALA A 324 24.90 -9.16 3.65
C ALA A 324 23.41 -8.87 3.36
N SER A 325 22.58 -9.92 3.36
CA SER A 325 21.12 -9.79 3.23
C SER A 325 20.51 -9.03 4.42
N ALA A 326 20.91 -9.37 5.65
CA ALA A 326 20.46 -8.68 6.84
C ALA A 326 20.79 -7.17 6.81
N ILE A 327 22.03 -6.81 6.44
CA ILE A 327 22.48 -5.42 6.28
C ILE A 327 21.58 -4.67 5.27
N ALA A 328 21.20 -5.33 4.18
CA ALA A 328 20.41 -4.70 3.13
C ALA A 328 18.91 -4.64 3.47
N PHE A 329 18.34 -5.68 4.12
CA PHE A 329 16.92 -5.74 4.47
C PHE A 329 16.57 -4.92 5.72
N PHE A 330 17.45 -4.84 6.70
CA PHE A 330 17.19 -4.11 7.95
C PHE A 330 16.67 -2.68 7.72
N PRO A 331 17.35 -1.80 6.98
CA PRO A 331 16.85 -0.45 6.75
C PRO A 331 15.56 -0.42 5.93
N VAL A 332 15.33 -1.39 5.04
CA VAL A 332 14.06 -1.49 4.30
C VAL A 332 12.89 -1.69 5.26
N TRP A 333 13.01 -2.63 6.19
CA TRP A 333 11.92 -2.98 7.10
C TRP A 333 11.71 -1.94 8.20
N VAL A 334 12.78 -1.29 8.67
CA VAL A 334 12.66 -0.11 9.55
C VAL A 334 11.90 1.02 8.85
N CYS A 335 12.29 1.35 7.61
CA CYS A 335 11.61 2.38 6.83
C CYS A 335 10.17 2.00 6.47
N ASN A 336 9.90 0.71 6.22
CA ASN A 336 8.54 0.22 5.99
C ASN A 336 7.65 0.46 7.21
N GLY A 337 8.10 0.06 8.39
CA GLY A 337 7.35 0.31 9.63
C GLY A 337 7.12 1.80 9.88
N LEU A 338 8.15 2.61 9.76
CA LEU A 338 8.04 4.06 9.93
C LEU A 338 7.13 4.70 8.87
N TRP A 339 7.14 4.23 7.65
CA TRP A 339 6.29 4.78 6.59
C TRP A 339 4.79 4.67 6.93
N HIS A 340 4.37 3.59 7.55
CA HIS A 340 2.98 3.38 7.97
C HIS A 340 2.53 4.35 9.07
N GLY A 341 3.43 4.80 9.96
CA GLY A 341 3.03 5.76 10.98
C GLY A 341 4.01 5.93 12.12
N ALA A 342 3.75 6.95 12.92
CA ALA A 342 4.52 7.29 14.11
C ALA A 342 3.99 6.49 15.33
N ASN A 343 4.13 5.17 15.32
CA ASN A 343 3.69 4.28 16.38
C ASN A 343 4.65 3.09 16.54
N TRP A 344 4.82 2.62 17.76
CA TRP A 344 5.64 1.45 18.08
C TRP A 344 5.10 0.16 17.48
N SER A 345 3.78 0.02 17.29
CA SER A 345 3.16 -1.12 16.60
C SER A 345 3.66 -1.26 15.17
N TYR A 346 3.78 -0.14 14.44
CA TYR A 346 4.28 -0.16 13.06
C TYR A 346 5.77 -0.47 12.98
N LEU A 347 6.57 0.04 13.92
CA LEU A 347 7.99 -0.31 13.97
C LEU A 347 8.18 -1.80 14.31
N PHE A 348 7.39 -2.33 15.26
CA PHE A 348 7.34 -3.76 15.57
C PHE A 348 6.94 -4.59 14.34
N TYR A 349 5.92 -4.17 13.61
CA TYR A 349 5.47 -4.80 12.36
C TYR A 349 6.60 -4.92 11.33
N GLY A 350 7.33 -3.83 11.08
CA GLY A 350 8.49 -3.87 10.19
C GLY A 350 9.58 -4.83 10.69
N MET A 351 9.91 -4.80 11.98
CA MET A 351 10.90 -5.70 12.57
C MET A 351 10.44 -7.16 12.59
N TYR A 352 9.15 -7.41 12.80
CA TYR A 352 8.55 -8.74 12.71
C TYR A 352 8.81 -9.37 11.32
N TYR A 353 8.50 -8.66 10.24
CA TYR A 353 8.76 -9.19 8.90
C TYR A 353 10.24 -9.28 8.54
N PHE A 354 11.07 -8.37 9.04
CA PHE A 354 12.52 -8.52 8.92
C PHE A 354 12.98 -9.85 9.52
N VAL A 355 12.59 -10.14 10.76
CA VAL A 355 12.97 -11.37 11.47
C VAL A 355 12.41 -12.60 10.77
N VAL A 356 11.13 -12.61 10.40
CA VAL A 356 10.49 -13.74 9.70
C VAL A 356 11.19 -14.05 8.39
N ILE A 357 11.47 -13.06 7.56
CA ILE A 357 12.15 -13.24 6.27
C ILE A 357 13.58 -13.76 6.48
N MET A 358 14.29 -13.24 7.48
CA MET A 358 15.63 -13.74 7.80
C MET A 358 15.59 -15.19 8.27
N ILE A 359 14.61 -15.57 9.10
CA ILE A 359 14.42 -16.97 9.54
C ILE A 359 14.08 -17.87 8.33
N GLU A 360 13.16 -17.45 7.44
CA GLU A 360 12.84 -18.24 6.23
C GLU A 360 14.08 -18.45 5.34
N LEU A 361 14.89 -17.40 5.13
CA LEU A 361 16.15 -17.51 4.38
C LEU A 361 17.17 -18.42 5.07
N MET A 362 17.26 -18.38 6.40
CA MET A 362 18.14 -19.24 7.19
C MET A 362 17.73 -20.70 7.12
N LEU A 363 16.43 -20.98 7.15
CA LEU A 363 15.90 -22.34 7.16
C LEU A 363 15.80 -22.96 5.76
N GLU A 364 15.83 -22.16 4.69
CA GLU A 364 15.64 -22.64 3.32
C GLU A 364 16.55 -23.84 2.95
N PRO A 365 17.88 -23.85 3.23
CA PRO A 365 18.72 -25.00 2.91
C PRO A 365 18.37 -26.26 3.72
N ALA A 366 17.96 -26.09 4.99
CA ALA A 366 17.53 -27.20 5.84
C ALA A 366 16.22 -27.80 5.35
N VAL A 367 15.25 -26.95 4.98
CA VAL A 367 13.97 -27.39 4.42
C VAL A 367 14.18 -28.14 3.09
N LYS A 368 15.05 -27.65 2.20
CA LYS A 368 15.39 -28.34 0.96
C LYS A 368 15.99 -29.72 1.20
N LYS A 369 16.92 -29.84 2.17
CA LYS A 369 17.51 -31.14 2.55
C LYS A 369 16.44 -32.08 3.11
N LEU A 370 15.54 -31.61 3.95
CA LEU A 370 14.44 -32.40 4.52
C LEU A 370 13.50 -32.89 3.42
N CYS A 371 13.08 -32.01 2.51
CA CYS A 371 12.24 -32.38 1.36
C CYS A 371 12.92 -33.44 0.49
N ALA A 372 14.22 -33.32 0.22
CA ALA A 372 14.98 -34.31 -0.54
C ALA A 372 15.06 -35.66 0.20
N ALA A 373 15.30 -35.64 1.52
CA ALA A 373 15.38 -36.86 2.33
C ALA A 373 14.04 -37.60 2.37
N TRP A 374 12.93 -36.88 2.41
CA TRP A 374 11.58 -37.46 2.45
C TRP A 374 10.97 -37.61 1.05
N LYS A 375 11.74 -37.36 -0.01
CA LYS A 375 11.28 -37.43 -1.41
C LYS A 375 10.03 -36.60 -1.69
N ILE A 376 9.91 -35.46 -1.01
CA ILE A 376 8.81 -34.52 -1.23
C ILE A 376 9.13 -33.71 -2.48
N ALA A 377 8.28 -33.79 -3.51
CA ALA A 377 8.40 -32.95 -4.68
C ALA A 377 8.10 -31.49 -4.30
N GLU A 378 8.95 -30.55 -4.72
CA GLU A 378 8.81 -29.11 -4.38
C GLU A 378 7.49 -28.49 -4.91
N ASP A 379 6.91 -29.06 -5.97
CA ASP A 379 5.67 -28.68 -6.62
C ASP A 379 4.45 -29.48 -6.17
N ALA A 380 4.61 -30.43 -5.25
CA ALA A 380 3.50 -31.23 -4.73
C ALA A 380 2.38 -30.34 -4.19
N ALA A 381 1.14 -30.59 -4.62
CA ALA A 381 -0.02 -29.75 -4.29
C ALA A 381 -0.22 -29.61 -2.77
N TRP A 382 -0.20 -30.72 -2.02
CA TRP A 382 -0.34 -30.70 -0.57
C TRP A 382 0.77 -29.92 0.14
N TRP A 383 2.01 -30.02 -0.35
CA TRP A 383 3.15 -29.25 0.18
C TRP A 383 3.01 -27.76 -0.06
N ASN A 384 2.53 -27.40 -1.25
CA ASN A 384 2.21 -26.00 -1.56
C ASN A 384 1.09 -25.44 -0.67
N VAL A 385 0.04 -26.25 -0.39
CA VAL A 385 -1.04 -25.85 0.54
C VAL A 385 -0.48 -25.60 1.94
N LEU A 386 0.36 -26.49 2.47
CA LEU A 386 0.99 -26.29 3.78
C LEU A 386 1.85 -25.02 3.84
N ARG A 387 2.61 -24.72 2.78
CA ARG A 387 3.41 -23.48 2.68
C ARG A 387 2.52 -22.24 2.64
N ILE A 388 1.40 -22.28 1.93
CA ILE A 388 0.42 -21.19 1.88
C ILE A 388 -0.20 -20.98 3.26
N LEU A 389 -0.66 -22.05 3.93
CA LEU A 389 -1.24 -21.97 5.27
C LEU A 389 -0.24 -21.42 6.30
N LYS A 390 1.01 -21.88 6.28
CA LYS A 390 2.08 -21.29 7.09
C LYS A 390 2.21 -19.79 6.82
N THR A 391 2.17 -19.38 5.56
CA THR A 391 2.30 -17.98 5.18
C THR A 391 1.10 -17.16 5.68
N TRP A 392 -0.11 -17.70 5.64
CA TRP A 392 -1.29 -17.07 6.21
C TRP A 392 -1.14 -16.82 7.71
N VAL A 393 -0.66 -17.81 8.47
CA VAL A 393 -0.41 -17.63 9.91
C VAL A 393 0.57 -16.49 10.16
N ILE A 394 1.65 -16.41 9.38
CA ILE A 394 2.64 -15.32 9.47
C ILE A 394 1.96 -13.96 9.19
N ILE A 395 1.17 -13.87 8.12
CA ILE A 395 0.51 -12.62 7.72
C ILE A 395 -0.53 -12.21 8.76
N PHE A 396 -1.44 -13.09 9.17
CA PHE A 396 -2.48 -12.79 10.15
C PHE A 396 -1.88 -12.33 11.49
N THR A 397 -0.76 -12.92 11.91
CA THR A 397 -0.03 -12.46 13.09
C THR A 397 0.52 -11.05 12.89
N GLY A 398 1.14 -10.75 11.77
CA GLY A 398 1.64 -9.41 11.46
C GLY A 398 0.52 -8.37 11.45
N GLU A 399 -0.58 -8.67 10.75
CA GLU A 399 -1.72 -7.76 10.61
C GLU A 399 -2.46 -7.53 11.94
N LEU A 400 -2.47 -8.50 12.87
CA LEU A 400 -2.98 -8.29 14.23
C LEU A 400 -2.25 -7.14 14.95
N PHE A 401 -0.91 -7.11 14.86
CA PHE A 401 -0.10 -6.02 15.44
C PHE A 401 -0.23 -4.72 14.67
N PHE A 402 -0.42 -4.79 13.36
CA PHE A 402 -0.60 -3.60 12.52
C PHE A 402 -1.88 -2.84 12.88
N ARG A 403 -3.00 -3.55 13.13
CA ARG A 403 -4.29 -2.95 13.48
C ARG A 403 -4.35 -2.44 14.91
N ALA A 404 -3.62 -3.08 15.81
CA ALA A 404 -3.68 -2.72 17.22
C ALA A 404 -3.19 -1.29 17.48
N ASP A 405 -3.97 -0.49 18.20
CA ASP A 405 -3.70 0.93 18.47
C ASP A 405 -2.36 1.13 19.20
N THR A 406 -1.96 0.18 20.01
CA THR A 406 -0.65 0.17 20.69
C THR A 406 -0.02 -1.21 20.64
N LEU A 407 1.32 -1.25 20.74
CA LEU A 407 2.04 -2.52 20.82
C LEU A 407 1.61 -3.35 22.04
N GLY A 408 1.25 -2.70 23.16
CA GLY A 408 0.73 -3.35 24.35
C GLY A 408 -0.58 -4.09 24.10
N ILE A 409 -1.53 -3.46 23.39
CA ILE A 409 -2.80 -4.08 22.97
C ILE A 409 -2.54 -5.26 22.05
N GLY A 410 -1.71 -5.10 21.02
CA GLY A 410 -1.35 -6.18 20.10
C GLY A 410 -0.73 -7.38 20.85
N MET A 411 0.14 -7.12 21.80
CA MET A 411 0.75 -8.16 22.63
C MET A 411 -0.27 -8.85 23.56
N HIS A 412 -1.21 -8.08 24.11
CA HIS A 412 -2.31 -8.63 24.90
C HIS A 412 -3.17 -9.56 24.06
N MET A 413 -3.63 -9.11 22.88
CA MET A 413 -4.43 -9.93 21.96
C MET A 413 -3.67 -11.19 21.53
N PHE A 414 -2.39 -11.08 21.20
CA PHE A 414 -1.57 -12.24 20.83
C PHE A 414 -1.47 -13.27 21.95
N ARG A 415 -1.33 -12.84 23.23
CA ARG A 415 -1.33 -13.75 24.39
C ARG A 415 -2.71 -14.35 24.62
N SER A 416 -3.78 -13.58 24.46
CA SER A 416 -5.16 -14.02 24.61
C SER A 416 -5.58 -15.09 23.59
N LEU A 417 -4.86 -15.21 22.47
CA LEU A 417 -5.02 -16.29 21.51
C LEU A 417 -4.88 -17.69 22.15
N PHE A 418 -4.03 -17.84 23.16
CA PHE A 418 -3.74 -19.11 23.81
C PHE A 418 -4.59 -19.37 25.08
N HIS A 419 -5.52 -18.46 25.39
CA HIS A 419 -6.45 -18.60 26.50
C HIS A 419 -7.85 -18.91 25.98
N ASP A 420 -8.57 -19.81 26.66
CA ASP A 420 -9.97 -20.17 26.37
C ASP A 420 -10.25 -20.39 24.86
N PHE A 421 -9.43 -21.25 24.24
CA PHE A 421 -9.54 -21.55 22.82
C PHE A 421 -10.70 -22.51 22.58
N SER A 422 -11.89 -21.95 22.31
CA SER A 422 -13.10 -22.71 21.99
C SER A 422 -13.53 -22.51 20.52
N ILE A 423 -13.38 -23.54 19.73
CA ILE A 423 -13.78 -23.52 18.31
C ILE A 423 -15.30 -23.44 18.13
N GLN A 424 -16.07 -23.81 19.16
CA GLN A 424 -17.55 -23.77 19.16
C GLN A 424 -18.08 -22.35 18.94
N LYS A 425 -17.34 -21.32 19.37
CA LYS A 425 -17.68 -19.90 19.15
C LYS A 425 -17.86 -19.52 17.68
N LEU A 426 -17.38 -20.33 16.73
CA LEU A 426 -17.58 -20.10 15.30
C LEU A 426 -19.00 -20.44 14.81
N TRP A 427 -19.77 -21.25 15.56
CA TRP A 427 -21.12 -21.67 15.13
C TRP A 427 -22.20 -21.62 16.21
N ASP A 428 -21.87 -21.27 17.46
CA ASP A 428 -22.83 -21.12 18.58
C ASP A 428 -23.63 -19.80 18.55
N GLY A 429 -23.41 -18.97 17.55
CA GLY A 429 -24.04 -17.66 17.40
C GLY A 429 -23.17 -16.48 17.85
N THR A 430 -22.00 -16.72 18.45
CA THR A 430 -21.09 -15.65 18.90
C THR A 430 -20.69 -14.72 17.76
N LEU A 431 -20.49 -15.24 16.54
CA LEU A 431 -20.17 -14.40 15.37
C LEU A 431 -21.28 -13.38 15.04
N LEU A 432 -22.53 -13.69 15.35
CA LEU A 432 -23.68 -12.80 15.11
C LEU A 432 -23.73 -11.63 16.11
N THR A 433 -23.00 -11.71 17.21
CA THR A 433 -22.90 -10.62 18.21
C THR A 433 -21.87 -9.57 17.82
N LEU A 434 -21.11 -9.79 16.75
CA LEU A 434 -20.06 -8.88 16.28
C LEU A 434 -20.57 -7.73 15.39
N GLY A 435 -21.92 -7.55 15.33
CA GLY A 435 -22.53 -6.45 14.60
C GLY A 435 -22.96 -6.77 13.16
N LEU A 436 -22.81 -8.03 12.70
CA LEU A 436 -23.31 -8.50 11.41
C LEU A 436 -24.36 -9.61 11.59
N GLY A 437 -25.46 -9.50 10.84
CA GLY A 437 -26.46 -10.56 10.75
C GLY A 437 -26.04 -11.67 9.77
N ARG A 438 -26.89 -12.70 9.68
CA ARG A 438 -26.65 -13.85 8.78
C ARG A 438 -26.62 -13.46 7.30
N VAL A 439 -27.44 -12.48 6.92
CA VAL A 439 -27.52 -11.99 5.52
C VAL A 439 -26.21 -11.29 5.13
N GLU A 440 -25.71 -10.39 6.00
CA GLU A 440 -24.47 -9.65 5.77
C GLU A 440 -23.28 -10.61 5.67
N ILE A 441 -23.19 -11.60 6.54
CA ILE A 441 -22.17 -12.66 6.47
C ILE A 441 -22.27 -13.42 5.14
N GLY A 442 -23.50 -13.77 4.70
CA GLY A 442 -23.74 -14.40 3.41
C GLY A 442 -23.27 -13.56 2.23
N ILE A 443 -23.56 -12.25 2.24
CA ILE A 443 -23.11 -11.30 1.21
C ILE A 443 -21.58 -11.26 1.14
N ILE A 444 -20.91 -11.18 2.29
CA ILE A 444 -19.44 -11.18 2.36
C ILE A 444 -18.87 -12.46 1.76
N LEU A 445 -19.38 -13.64 2.17
CA LEU A 445 -18.88 -14.93 1.72
C LEU A 445 -19.06 -15.13 0.21
N VAL A 446 -20.24 -14.79 -0.34
CA VAL A 446 -20.49 -14.88 -1.79
C VAL A 446 -19.59 -13.91 -2.54
N SER A 447 -19.44 -12.68 -2.05
CA SER A 447 -18.57 -11.69 -2.69
C SER A 447 -17.09 -12.11 -2.65
N LEU A 448 -16.61 -12.67 -1.53
CA LEU A 448 -15.26 -13.24 -1.43
C LEU A 448 -15.04 -14.40 -2.37
N LEU A 449 -16.05 -15.26 -2.57
CA LEU A 449 -15.99 -16.36 -3.56
C LEU A 449 -15.83 -15.80 -4.97
N ILE A 450 -16.61 -14.78 -5.35
CA ILE A 450 -16.52 -14.11 -6.66
C ILE A 450 -15.12 -13.51 -6.84
N VAL A 451 -14.60 -12.80 -5.83
CA VAL A 451 -13.24 -12.23 -5.86
C VAL A 451 -12.20 -13.34 -5.98
N GLY A 452 -12.37 -14.46 -5.27
CA GLY A 452 -11.49 -15.64 -5.35
C GLY A 452 -11.44 -16.23 -6.75
N VAL A 453 -12.60 -16.40 -7.40
CA VAL A 453 -12.69 -16.91 -8.78
C VAL A 453 -11.99 -15.96 -9.78
N VAL A 454 -12.24 -14.66 -9.68
CA VAL A 454 -11.57 -13.67 -10.55
C VAL A 454 -10.07 -13.68 -10.32
N ASN A 455 -9.63 -13.74 -9.05
CA ASN A 455 -8.21 -13.83 -8.71
C ASN A 455 -7.55 -15.11 -9.24
N HIS A 456 -8.25 -16.22 -9.24
CA HIS A 456 -7.77 -17.49 -9.83
C HIS A 456 -7.50 -17.33 -11.33
N PHE A 457 -8.43 -16.72 -12.08
CA PHE A 457 -8.18 -16.43 -13.51
C PHE A 457 -7.03 -15.46 -13.73
N ARG A 458 -6.91 -14.43 -12.89
CA ARG A 458 -5.79 -13.48 -12.96
C ARG A 458 -4.44 -14.14 -12.64
N GLU A 459 -4.39 -15.10 -11.73
CA GLU A 459 -3.16 -15.87 -11.47
C GLU A 459 -2.75 -16.69 -12.70
N GLN A 460 -3.71 -17.15 -13.50
CA GLN A 460 -3.47 -17.80 -14.79
C GLN A 460 -3.16 -16.81 -15.94
N GLN A 461 -2.93 -15.53 -15.63
CA GLN A 461 -2.65 -14.46 -16.59
C GLN A 461 -3.79 -14.19 -17.58
N ILE A 462 -5.04 -14.52 -17.22
CA ILE A 462 -6.21 -14.24 -18.05
C ILE A 462 -6.68 -12.80 -17.82
N ASP A 463 -6.73 -12.00 -18.90
CA ASP A 463 -7.36 -10.67 -18.86
C ASP A 463 -8.89 -10.80 -18.85
N VAL A 464 -9.46 -10.92 -17.65
CA VAL A 464 -10.90 -11.11 -17.45
C VAL A 464 -11.72 -9.99 -18.14
N ARG A 465 -11.26 -8.74 -18.05
CA ARG A 465 -11.96 -7.60 -18.70
C ARG A 465 -11.90 -7.70 -20.22
N GLY A 466 -10.75 -8.09 -20.77
CA GLY A 466 -10.59 -8.33 -22.22
C GLY A 466 -11.48 -9.47 -22.71
N VAL A 467 -11.58 -10.57 -21.95
CA VAL A 467 -12.49 -11.68 -22.26
C VAL A 467 -13.95 -11.21 -22.28
N ILE A 468 -14.38 -10.39 -21.31
CA ILE A 468 -15.74 -9.83 -21.29
C ILE A 468 -15.99 -8.95 -22.51
N LEU A 469 -15.05 -8.09 -22.89
CA LEU A 469 -15.16 -7.18 -24.03
C LEU A 469 -15.32 -7.92 -25.38
N GLN A 470 -14.81 -9.15 -25.49
CA GLN A 470 -14.95 -9.99 -26.68
C GLN A 470 -16.30 -10.72 -26.75
N LYS A 471 -17.13 -10.70 -25.70
CA LYS A 471 -18.45 -11.34 -25.69
C LYS A 471 -19.47 -10.50 -26.46
N ARG A 472 -20.60 -11.17 -26.84
CA ARG A 472 -21.74 -10.51 -27.48
C ARG A 472 -22.30 -9.41 -26.59
N LEU A 473 -22.85 -8.36 -27.21
CA LEU A 473 -23.36 -7.18 -26.51
C LEU A 473 -24.31 -7.49 -25.33
N PRO A 474 -25.30 -8.41 -25.42
CA PRO A 474 -26.17 -8.73 -24.30
C PRO A 474 -25.42 -9.28 -23.07
N VAL A 475 -24.40 -10.13 -23.31
CA VAL A 475 -23.58 -10.69 -22.22
C VAL A 475 -22.75 -9.61 -21.55
N ARG A 476 -22.20 -8.69 -22.32
CA ARG A 476 -21.44 -7.54 -21.79
C ARG A 476 -22.33 -6.67 -20.90
N TRP A 477 -23.53 -6.33 -21.37
CA TRP A 477 -24.50 -5.54 -20.60
C TRP A 477 -24.95 -6.26 -19.34
N LEU A 478 -25.17 -7.58 -19.42
CA LEU A 478 -25.51 -8.37 -18.22
C LEU A 478 -24.42 -8.24 -17.14
N VAL A 479 -23.14 -8.35 -17.52
CA VAL A 479 -22.01 -8.21 -16.56
C VAL A 479 -21.92 -6.78 -16.01
N TYR A 480 -22.09 -5.75 -16.85
CA TYR A 480 -22.02 -4.36 -16.42
C TYR A 480 -23.15 -4.04 -15.45
N LEU A 481 -24.37 -4.40 -15.79
CA LEU A 481 -25.54 -4.17 -14.94
C LEU A 481 -25.45 -4.99 -13.65
N ALA A 482 -25.02 -6.25 -13.72
CA ALA A 482 -24.80 -7.07 -12.52
C ALA A 482 -23.81 -6.40 -11.56
N LEU A 483 -22.68 -5.89 -12.06
CA LEU A 483 -21.68 -5.21 -11.23
C LEU A 483 -22.26 -3.91 -10.60
N ILE A 484 -23.00 -3.13 -11.39
CA ILE A 484 -23.63 -1.89 -10.91
C ILE A 484 -24.67 -2.24 -9.83
N PHE A 485 -25.58 -3.19 -10.10
CA PHE A 485 -26.64 -3.55 -9.15
C PHE A 485 -26.09 -4.20 -7.88
N VAL A 486 -25.04 -5.01 -7.97
CA VAL A 486 -24.39 -5.57 -6.78
C VAL A 486 -23.85 -4.45 -5.87
N VAL A 487 -23.18 -3.45 -6.45
CA VAL A 487 -22.69 -2.30 -5.67
C VAL A 487 -23.86 -1.47 -5.11
N LEU A 488 -24.90 -1.19 -5.92
CA LEU A 488 -26.04 -0.36 -5.50
C LEU A 488 -26.89 -1.04 -4.43
N ILE A 489 -27.15 -2.34 -4.53
CA ILE A 489 -28.05 -3.06 -3.62
C ILE A 489 -27.33 -3.53 -2.37
N PHE A 490 -26.09 -4.01 -2.53
CA PHE A 490 -25.32 -4.61 -1.44
C PHE A 490 -24.17 -3.73 -0.93
N GLY A 491 -24.05 -2.48 -1.34
CA GLY A 491 -23.06 -1.56 -0.77
C GLY A 491 -23.42 -1.17 0.66
N ALA A 492 -22.43 -1.05 1.54
CA ALA A 492 -22.59 -0.57 2.92
C ALA A 492 -22.49 0.97 2.94
N TYR A 493 -23.57 1.65 2.56
CA TYR A 493 -23.65 3.12 2.53
C TYR A 493 -25.11 3.57 2.83
N GLY A 494 -25.26 4.87 3.17
CA GLY A 494 -26.55 5.45 3.51
C GLY A 494 -26.93 5.30 4.99
N PRO A 495 -28.20 5.58 5.37
CA PRO A 495 -28.64 5.54 6.75
C PRO A 495 -28.42 4.16 7.39
N GLY A 496 -27.80 4.14 8.56
CA GLY A 496 -27.53 2.91 9.31
C GLY A 496 -26.14 2.30 9.09
N TYR A 497 -25.35 2.83 8.16
CA TYR A 497 -23.95 2.45 7.98
C TYR A 497 -22.99 3.54 8.46
N GLN A 498 -21.86 3.15 9.01
CA GLN A 498 -20.78 4.10 9.33
C GLN A 498 -19.99 4.42 8.06
N GLU A 499 -19.67 5.69 7.86
CA GLU A 499 -18.68 6.06 6.85
C GLU A 499 -17.31 5.60 7.31
N VAL A 500 -16.65 4.82 6.47
CA VAL A 500 -15.31 4.29 6.73
C VAL A 500 -14.32 5.02 5.83
N ASP A 501 -13.47 5.84 6.43
CA ASP A 501 -12.39 6.52 5.73
C ASP A 501 -11.41 5.49 5.13
N LEU A 502 -10.72 5.92 4.06
CA LEU A 502 -9.66 5.10 3.48
C LEU A 502 -8.53 4.92 4.48
N ILE A 503 -8.02 3.70 4.63
CA ILE A 503 -7.00 3.34 5.64
C ILE A 503 -5.79 4.26 5.55
N TYR A 504 -5.35 4.61 4.35
CA TYR A 504 -4.18 5.47 4.15
C TYR A 504 -4.50 6.97 4.01
N ALA A 505 -5.76 7.39 4.03
CA ALA A 505 -6.12 8.80 4.00
C ALA A 505 -5.74 9.54 5.30
N GLY A 506 -5.61 8.82 6.41
CA GLY A 506 -5.23 9.33 7.73
C GLY A 506 -3.74 9.22 8.08
N PHE A 507 -2.90 8.71 7.17
CA PHE A 507 -1.47 8.48 7.42
C PHE A 507 -0.55 9.58 6.88
#